data_e61b3a7f0cc9a3e9769c31df2df67aea
#
_entry.id   e61b3a7f0cc9a3e9769c31df2df67aea
#
_cell.length_a   1.000
_cell.length_b   1.000
_cell.length_c   1.000
_cell.angle_alpha   90.00
_cell.angle_beta   90.00
_cell.angle_gamma   90.00
#
_symmetry.space_group_name_H-M   'P 1'
#
loop_
_entity.id
_entity.type
_entity.pdbx_description
1 polymer ?
#
loop_
_entity_poly.entity_id
_entity_poly.type
_entity_poly.pdbx_seq_one_letter_code
_entity_poly.pdbx_strand_id
1 'polypeptide(L)'
;MEIRWLGHACFTITHNGYTLVIDPYHSDYVTGYPKLRGVKADKLLISHDSYGHNYREGVVLSGRPESDCPFSITPMEVWHDTVCGIMRGSCLVHLIEADGIRAAHLGDIGAPLTGEQAGKLYNLDAMMVTAGSCTALPSQEVFRLTEELFPRVIIPMHYRDGNRGPRRLEHVEELTKHYAPDMVKIYDTDRITITCDMEPQIAVLRFQGLPPEPPAAPGKKASTLSRISSKMPFFRRR
;
A
#
# COMPACT_ATOMS: atom_id res chain seq x y z
N MET A 1 5.83 -15.75 4.32
CA MET A 1 5.64 -14.45 3.59
C MET A 1 5.79 -13.32 4.60
N GLU A 2 6.73 -12.38 4.41
CA GLU A 2 6.85 -11.19 5.27
C GLU A 2 6.02 -10.03 4.69
N ILE A 3 5.19 -9.41 5.50
CA ILE A 3 4.44 -8.19 5.17
C ILE A 3 4.95 -7.06 6.06
N ARG A 4 5.36 -5.93 5.46
CA ARG A 4 5.82 -4.75 6.16
C ARG A 4 5.01 -3.53 5.79
N TRP A 5 4.53 -2.80 6.78
CA TRP A 5 3.78 -1.56 6.61
C TRP A 5 4.73 -0.35 6.53
N LEU A 6 4.65 0.39 5.43
CA LEU A 6 5.44 1.61 5.21
C LEU A 6 4.64 2.89 5.49
N GLY A 7 3.45 2.76 6.07
CA GLY A 7 2.53 3.86 6.37
C GLY A 7 1.38 3.97 5.36
N HIS A 8 0.27 4.56 5.77
CA HIS A 8 -0.94 4.72 4.98
C HIS A 8 -1.45 3.37 4.43
N ALA A 9 -1.58 3.22 3.12
CA ALA A 9 -1.90 1.95 2.46
C ALA A 9 -0.65 1.27 1.84
N CYS A 10 0.56 1.80 2.12
CA CYS A 10 1.78 1.30 1.50
C CYS A 10 2.38 0.12 2.24
N PHE A 11 2.62 -0.96 1.52
CA PHE A 11 3.26 -2.17 2.04
C PHE A 11 4.40 -2.65 1.14
N THR A 12 5.35 -3.36 1.78
CA THR A 12 6.17 -4.34 1.07
C THR A 12 5.73 -5.74 1.45
N ILE A 13 5.72 -6.65 0.46
CA ILE A 13 5.52 -8.08 0.67
C ILE A 13 6.73 -8.80 0.12
N THR A 14 7.43 -9.54 0.99
CA THR A 14 8.67 -10.24 0.61
C THR A 14 8.52 -11.74 0.80
N HIS A 15 8.90 -12.51 -0.21
CA HIS A 15 8.98 -13.97 -0.18
C HIS A 15 10.13 -14.46 -1.06
N ASN A 16 10.92 -15.41 -0.54
CA ASN A 16 12.09 -15.97 -1.25
C ASN A 16 13.02 -14.92 -1.87
N GLY A 17 13.22 -13.79 -1.17
CA GLY A 17 14.10 -12.70 -1.61
C GLY A 17 13.54 -11.86 -2.77
N TYR A 18 12.27 -12.02 -3.13
CA TYR A 18 11.55 -11.18 -4.07
C TYR A 18 10.62 -10.23 -3.30
N THR A 19 10.62 -8.96 -3.63
CA THR A 19 9.86 -7.94 -2.90
C THR A 19 8.88 -7.22 -3.81
N LEU A 20 7.60 -7.25 -3.43
CA LEU A 20 6.56 -6.39 -3.98
C LEU A 20 6.48 -5.10 -3.17
N VAL A 21 6.23 -3.97 -3.81
CA VAL A 21 5.72 -2.74 -3.17
C VAL A 21 4.31 -2.49 -3.65
N ILE A 22 3.40 -2.16 -2.74
CA ILE A 22 2.00 -1.88 -3.04
C ILE A 22 1.66 -0.48 -2.54
N ASP A 23 0.96 0.30 -3.36
CA ASP A 23 0.37 1.60 -3.05
C ASP A 23 1.34 2.60 -2.38
N PRO A 24 2.47 2.96 -3.00
CA PRO A 24 3.33 4.00 -2.49
C PRO A 24 2.63 5.37 -2.54
N TYR A 25 2.73 6.15 -1.46
CA TYR A 25 2.03 7.42 -1.28
C TYR A 25 2.91 8.65 -1.53
N HIS A 26 2.30 9.76 -1.96
CA HIS A 26 2.92 11.09 -1.95
C HIS A 26 2.82 11.70 -0.54
N SER A 27 3.95 12.04 0.08
CA SER A 27 4.00 12.60 1.44
C SER A 27 3.36 14.00 1.54
N ASP A 28 3.29 14.73 0.44
CA ASP A 28 2.62 16.04 0.39
C ASP A 28 1.09 15.92 0.54
N TYR A 29 0.55 14.76 0.16
CA TYR A 29 -0.86 14.42 0.30
C TYR A 29 -1.14 13.63 1.57
N VAL A 30 -0.32 12.60 1.86
CA VAL A 30 -0.41 11.77 3.07
C VAL A 30 0.49 12.37 4.14
N THR A 31 -0.02 13.40 4.79
CA THR A 31 0.73 14.21 5.75
C THR A 31 1.21 13.42 6.97
N GLY A 32 2.36 13.80 7.51
CA GLY A 32 2.92 13.20 8.74
C GLY A 32 3.73 11.94 8.53
N TYR A 33 3.68 11.30 7.36
CA TYR A 33 4.62 10.26 6.96
C TYR A 33 5.80 10.86 6.21
N PRO A 34 7.02 10.31 6.33
CA PRO A 34 8.17 10.78 5.56
C PRO A 34 8.00 10.49 4.07
N LYS A 35 8.69 11.26 3.23
CA LYS A 35 8.69 11.03 1.79
C LYS A 35 9.31 9.68 1.47
N LEU A 36 8.60 8.84 0.71
CA LEU A 36 9.15 7.60 0.18
C LEU A 36 10.32 7.94 -0.77
N ARG A 37 11.49 7.35 -0.53
CA ARG A 37 12.69 7.55 -1.36
C ARG A 37 13.47 6.27 -1.47
N GLY A 38 13.64 5.79 -2.69
CA GLY A 38 14.50 4.66 -2.99
C GLY A 38 14.05 3.35 -2.33
N VAL A 39 12.74 3.17 -2.10
CA VAL A 39 12.19 1.90 -1.63
C VAL A 39 12.47 0.84 -2.69
N LYS A 40 13.33 -0.12 -2.35
CA LYS A 40 13.72 -1.18 -3.28
C LYS A 40 12.61 -2.21 -3.41
N ALA A 41 12.30 -2.57 -4.65
CA ALA A 41 11.32 -3.61 -4.97
C ALA A 41 11.68 -4.32 -6.27
N ASP A 42 11.18 -5.52 -6.45
CA ASP A 42 11.26 -6.24 -7.72
C ASP A 42 10.03 -5.95 -8.58
N LYS A 43 8.88 -5.70 -7.95
CA LYS A 43 7.64 -5.36 -8.63
C LYS A 43 6.85 -4.31 -7.85
N LEU A 44 6.17 -3.43 -8.58
CA LEU A 44 5.28 -2.40 -8.03
C LEU A 44 3.84 -2.71 -8.42
N LEU A 45 2.94 -2.70 -7.43
CA LEU A 45 1.50 -2.83 -7.60
C LEU A 45 0.82 -1.53 -7.18
N ILE A 46 -0.21 -1.13 -7.90
CA ILE A 46 -1.01 0.06 -7.63
C ILE A 46 -2.48 -0.35 -7.65
N SER A 47 -3.20 -0.03 -6.57
CA SER A 47 -4.63 -0.32 -6.51
C SER A 47 -5.45 0.65 -7.37
N HIS A 48 -5.11 1.93 -7.38
CA HIS A 48 -5.77 2.94 -8.19
C HIS A 48 -4.91 4.21 -8.34
N ASP A 49 -5.24 5.04 -9.33
CA ASP A 49 -4.51 6.27 -9.62
C ASP A 49 -4.93 7.42 -8.70
N SER A 50 -4.26 7.51 -7.55
CA SER A 50 -4.49 8.53 -6.53
C SER A 50 -3.16 8.91 -5.85
N TYR A 51 -3.01 10.16 -5.42
CA TYR A 51 -1.82 10.63 -4.70
C TYR A 51 -1.52 9.85 -3.41
N GLY A 52 -2.52 9.18 -2.84
CA GLY A 52 -2.33 8.28 -1.69
C GLY A 52 -1.73 6.92 -2.05
N HIS A 53 -1.68 6.55 -3.33
CA HIS A 53 -1.44 5.16 -3.74
C HIS A 53 -0.49 4.97 -4.94
N ASN A 54 -0.06 6.04 -5.65
CA ASN A 54 0.63 5.92 -6.93
C ASN A 54 1.99 6.61 -7.03
N TYR A 55 2.68 6.88 -5.91
CA TYR A 55 4.00 7.54 -5.93
C TYR A 55 5.12 6.62 -6.42
N ARG A 56 5.18 6.42 -7.74
CA ARG A 56 6.13 5.51 -8.41
C ARG A 56 7.58 5.96 -8.24
N GLU A 57 7.84 7.28 -8.21
CA GLU A 57 9.18 7.88 -8.06
C GLU A 57 9.85 7.57 -6.72
N GLY A 58 9.07 7.16 -5.72
CA GLY A 58 9.55 6.71 -4.42
C GLY A 58 10.15 5.30 -4.45
N VAL A 59 9.93 4.55 -5.54
CA VAL A 59 10.30 3.13 -5.66
C VAL A 59 11.44 2.96 -6.67
N VAL A 60 12.41 2.11 -6.33
CA VAL A 60 13.50 1.71 -7.23
C VAL A 60 13.34 0.23 -7.54
N LEU A 61 12.98 -0.05 -8.79
CA LEU A 61 12.83 -1.42 -9.27
C LEU A 61 14.21 -2.04 -9.54
N SER A 62 14.36 -3.29 -9.12
CA SER A 62 15.62 -4.06 -9.28
C SER A 62 15.93 -4.41 -10.73
N GLY A 63 14.92 -4.48 -11.58
CA GLY A 63 15.03 -4.97 -12.95
C GLY A 63 15.10 -6.51 -13.07
N ARG A 64 14.79 -7.25 -11.98
CA ARG A 64 14.66 -8.72 -12.05
C ARG A 64 13.57 -9.11 -13.04
N PRO A 65 13.78 -10.18 -13.84
CA PRO A 65 12.79 -10.65 -14.78
C PRO A 65 11.52 -11.15 -14.07
N GLU A 66 10.39 -11.01 -14.74
CA GLU A 66 9.06 -11.47 -14.24
C GLU A 66 9.06 -12.98 -13.95
N SER A 67 9.86 -13.76 -14.69
CA SER A 67 10.02 -15.21 -14.48
C SER A 67 10.55 -15.59 -13.09
N ASP A 68 11.20 -14.66 -12.39
CA ASP A 68 11.77 -14.90 -11.06
C ASP A 68 10.76 -14.60 -9.95
N CYS A 69 9.56 -14.13 -10.31
CA CYS A 69 8.51 -13.79 -9.34
C CYS A 69 7.92 -15.06 -8.70
N PRO A 70 8.10 -15.27 -7.38
CA PRO A 70 7.54 -16.43 -6.70
C PRO A 70 6.05 -16.28 -6.41
N PHE A 71 5.48 -15.12 -6.69
CA PHE A 71 4.07 -14.81 -6.40
C PHE A 71 3.18 -15.07 -7.61
N SER A 72 2.05 -15.74 -7.38
CA SER A 72 0.88 -15.60 -8.22
C SER A 72 0.13 -14.34 -7.79
N ILE A 73 -0.08 -13.39 -8.70
CA ILE A 73 -0.74 -12.12 -8.41
C ILE A 73 -1.97 -11.99 -9.29
N THR A 74 -3.15 -11.99 -8.65
CA THR A 74 -4.43 -11.84 -9.33
C THR A 74 -5.05 -10.50 -8.97
N PRO A 75 -5.04 -9.52 -9.88
CA PRO A 75 -5.78 -8.27 -9.69
C PRO A 75 -7.27 -8.54 -9.87
N MET A 76 -8.08 -7.90 -9.04
CA MET A 76 -9.53 -7.99 -9.10
C MET A 76 -10.13 -6.60 -8.96
N GLU A 77 -10.89 -6.16 -9.96
CA GLU A 77 -11.53 -4.85 -9.95
C GLU A 77 -12.73 -4.84 -9.01
N VAL A 78 -12.79 -3.81 -8.15
CA VAL A 78 -13.88 -3.54 -7.22
C VAL A 78 -14.24 -2.06 -7.26
N TRP A 79 -15.44 -1.68 -6.79
CA TRP A 79 -15.83 -0.28 -6.74
C TRP A 79 -15.19 0.46 -5.57
N HIS A 80 -14.71 1.69 -5.82
CA HIS A 80 -14.16 2.59 -4.81
C HIS A 80 -15.25 3.45 -4.13
N ASP A 81 -16.51 3.21 -4.42
CA ASP A 81 -17.66 3.85 -3.78
C ASP A 81 -18.91 2.97 -3.83
N THR A 82 -19.92 3.32 -3.03
CA THR A 82 -21.19 2.57 -2.92
C THR A 82 -22.15 2.78 -4.09
N VAL A 83 -21.77 3.61 -5.07
CA VAL A 83 -22.60 3.96 -6.23
C VAL A 83 -22.01 3.45 -7.55
N CYS A 84 -21.40 2.26 -7.50
CA CYS A 84 -20.82 1.56 -8.65
C CYS A 84 -19.77 2.38 -9.41
N GLY A 85 -18.90 3.06 -8.67
CA GLY A 85 -17.78 3.82 -9.24
C GLY A 85 -18.15 5.19 -9.83
N ILE A 86 -19.38 5.65 -9.68
CA ILE A 86 -19.83 6.96 -10.25
C ILE A 86 -19.03 8.12 -9.65
N MET A 87 -18.63 8.05 -8.39
CA MET A 87 -17.94 9.15 -7.71
C MET A 87 -16.41 9.02 -7.74
N ARG A 88 -15.86 7.79 -7.65
CA ARG A 88 -14.43 7.54 -7.45
C ARG A 88 -13.85 6.49 -8.39
N GLY A 89 -14.69 5.91 -9.27
CA GLY A 89 -14.26 4.84 -10.16
C GLY A 89 -14.10 3.50 -9.45
N SER A 90 -13.15 2.72 -9.93
CA SER A 90 -12.79 1.42 -9.38
C SER A 90 -11.40 1.46 -8.73
N CYS A 91 -11.11 0.45 -7.91
CA CYS A 91 -9.78 0.13 -7.46
C CYS A 91 -9.50 -1.37 -7.64
N LEU A 92 -8.23 -1.76 -7.59
CA LEU A 92 -7.81 -3.15 -7.68
C LEU A 92 -7.57 -3.72 -6.28
N VAL A 93 -8.20 -4.83 -6.00
CA VAL A 93 -7.75 -5.76 -4.97
C VAL A 93 -6.64 -6.62 -5.58
N HIS A 94 -5.53 -6.77 -4.88
CA HIS A 94 -4.45 -7.67 -5.28
C HIS A 94 -4.48 -8.91 -4.40
N LEU A 95 -4.92 -10.05 -4.95
CA LEU A 95 -4.72 -11.37 -4.33
C LEU A 95 -3.31 -11.84 -4.66
N ILE A 96 -2.52 -12.18 -3.64
CA ILE A 96 -1.08 -12.48 -3.71
C ILE A 96 -0.86 -13.83 -3.03
N GLU A 97 -0.37 -14.79 -3.79
CA GLU A 97 -0.21 -16.16 -3.33
C GLU A 97 1.22 -16.65 -3.55
N ALA A 98 1.81 -17.30 -2.56
CA ALA A 98 3.14 -17.94 -2.66
C ALA A 98 3.28 -19.05 -1.62
N ASP A 99 3.76 -20.23 -2.05
CA ASP A 99 4.03 -21.41 -1.19
C ASP A 99 2.86 -21.76 -0.26
N GLY A 100 1.63 -21.69 -0.78
CA GLY A 100 0.40 -22.02 -0.05
C GLY A 100 -0.10 -20.93 0.89
N ILE A 101 0.61 -19.79 1.03
CA ILE A 101 0.13 -18.61 1.76
C ILE A 101 -0.65 -17.69 0.81
N ARG A 102 -1.84 -17.29 1.24
CA ARG A 102 -2.74 -16.40 0.49
C ARG A 102 -2.94 -15.09 1.22
N ALA A 103 -2.53 -13.99 0.63
CA ALA A 103 -2.72 -12.65 1.18
C ALA A 103 -3.46 -11.75 0.17
N ALA A 104 -4.22 -10.78 0.65
CA ALA A 104 -4.84 -9.79 -0.22
C ALA A 104 -4.63 -8.36 0.32
N HIS A 105 -4.37 -7.43 -0.61
CA HIS A 105 -4.43 -5.99 -0.37
C HIS A 105 -5.70 -5.46 -1.01
N LEU A 106 -6.64 -4.96 -0.19
CA LEU A 106 -7.98 -4.62 -0.67
C LEU A 106 -8.09 -3.23 -1.32
N GLY A 107 -6.98 -2.48 -1.41
CA GLY A 107 -7.02 -1.10 -1.89
C GLY A 107 -8.02 -0.27 -1.09
N ASP A 108 -8.64 0.70 -1.73
CA ASP A 108 -9.70 1.54 -1.15
C ASP A 108 -11.09 1.01 -1.53
N ILE A 109 -11.34 -0.30 -1.28
CA ILE A 109 -12.67 -0.88 -1.54
C ILE A 109 -13.77 -0.05 -0.87
N GLY A 110 -14.78 0.36 -1.65
CA GLY A 110 -15.87 1.23 -1.22
C GLY A 110 -17.27 0.62 -1.34
N ALA A 111 -17.38 -0.61 -1.85
CA ALA A 111 -18.66 -1.30 -2.03
C ALA A 111 -18.56 -2.78 -1.61
N PRO A 112 -19.70 -3.43 -1.31
CA PRO A 112 -19.75 -4.87 -1.09
C PRO A 112 -19.19 -5.65 -2.29
N LEU A 113 -18.57 -6.79 -2.01
CA LEU A 113 -18.09 -7.71 -3.03
C LEU A 113 -19.25 -8.50 -3.68
N THR A 114 -19.07 -8.89 -4.93
CA THR A 114 -19.91 -9.92 -5.54
C THR A 114 -19.61 -11.29 -4.95
N GLY A 115 -20.53 -12.25 -5.06
CA GLY A 115 -20.29 -13.60 -4.56
C GLY A 115 -19.05 -14.28 -5.18
N GLU A 116 -18.72 -13.98 -6.44
CA GLU A 116 -17.50 -14.47 -7.11
C GLU A 116 -16.25 -13.85 -6.48
N GLN A 117 -16.26 -12.54 -6.25
CA GLN A 117 -15.16 -11.82 -5.63
C GLN A 117 -14.93 -12.28 -4.18
N ALA A 118 -16.02 -12.41 -3.40
CA ALA A 118 -15.96 -12.91 -2.03
C ALA A 118 -15.41 -14.35 -1.99
N GLY A 119 -15.85 -15.23 -2.89
CA GLY A 119 -15.34 -16.61 -2.99
C GLY A 119 -13.83 -16.67 -3.25
N LYS A 120 -13.27 -15.77 -4.05
CA LYS A 120 -11.81 -15.67 -4.28
C LYS A 120 -11.03 -15.20 -3.05
N LEU A 121 -11.64 -14.38 -2.20
CA LEU A 121 -11.04 -13.80 -1.00
C LEU A 121 -11.40 -14.54 0.30
N TYR A 122 -12.16 -15.62 0.21
CA TYR A 122 -12.56 -16.40 1.36
C TYR A 122 -11.35 -17.14 1.98
N ASN A 123 -11.26 -17.13 3.30
CA ASN A 123 -10.26 -17.87 4.10
C ASN A 123 -8.80 -17.53 3.71
N LEU A 124 -8.48 -16.23 3.64
CA LEU A 124 -7.11 -15.77 3.44
C LEU A 124 -6.26 -15.94 4.69
N ASP A 125 -4.94 -16.16 4.52
CA ASP A 125 -3.99 -16.14 5.64
C ASP A 125 -3.74 -14.71 6.14
N ALA A 126 -3.76 -13.71 5.24
CA ALA A 126 -3.67 -12.31 5.62
C ALA A 126 -4.53 -11.40 4.73
N MET A 127 -5.13 -10.38 5.32
CA MET A 127 -5.92 -9.37 4.59
C MET A 127 -5.56 -7.98 5.08
N MET A 128 -4.96 -7.17 4.18
CA MET A 128 -4.72 -5.74 4.40
C MET A 128 -5.95 -4.96 3.98
N VAL A 129 -6.60 -4.28 4.94
CA VAL A 129 -7.89 -3.62 4.74
C VAL A 129 -7.93 -2.24 5.38
N THR A 130 -8.65 -1.30 4.77
CA THR A 130 -8.83 0.04 5.32
C THR A 130 -9.54 -0.02 6.67
N ALA A 131 -9.04 0.72 7.66
CA ALA A 131 -9.62 0.72 9.02
C ALA A 131 -10.87 1.60 9.17
N GLY A 132 -11.47 2.00 8.08
CA GLY A 132 -12.60 2.90 8.02
C GLY A 132 -12.23 4.27 7.47
N SER A 133 -12.99 4.72 6.50
CA SER A 133 -12.70 5.96 5.81
C SER A 133 -13.97 6.51 5.16
N CYS A 134 -14.06 7.83 5.06
CA CYS A 134 -15.11 8.47 4.25
C CYS A 134 -14.91 8.28 2.74
N THR A 135 -13.79 7.68 2.32
CA THR A 135 -13.45 7.41 0.91
C THR A 135 -13.44 5.93 0.55
N ALA A 136 -13.57 5.04 1.54
CA ALA A 136 -13.65 3.60 1.38
C ALA A 136 -14.81 3.06 2.25
N LEU A 137 -14.89 1.76 2.47
CA LEU A 137 -15.90 1.19 3.38
C LEU A 137 -15.76 1.76 4.80
N PRO A 138 -16.89 2.13 5.47
CA PRO A 138 -16.89 2.46 6.88
C PRO A 138 -16.41 1.27 7.73
N SER A 139 -15.86 1.53 8.93
CA SER A 139 -15.34 0.49 9.83
C SER A 139 -16.33 -0.64 10.14
N GLN A 140 -17.61 -0.32 10.29
CA GLN A 140 -18.67 -1.31 10.51
C GLN A 140 -18.85 -2.25 9.30
N GLU A 141 -18.74 -1.74 8.08
CA GLU A 141 -18.87 -2.56 6.87
C GLU A 141 -17.58 -3.37 6.63
N VAL A 142 -16.41 -2.81 7.00
CA VAL A 142 -15.14 -3.57 7.00
C VAL A 142 -15.23 -4.74 8.00
N PHE A 143 -15.77 -4.52 9.19
CA PHE A 143 -16.00 -5.60 10.15
C PHE A 143 -16.89 -6.70 9.55
N ARG A 144 -18.04 -6.35 8.95
CA ARG A 144 -18.94 -7.32 8.29
C ARG A 144 -18.24 -8.08 7.16
N LEU A 145 -17.44 -7.38 6.37
CA LEU A 145 -16.65 -7.99 5.30
C LEU A 145 -15.66 -9.02 5.86
N THR A 146 -14.99 -8.71 6.98
CA THR A 146 -14.06 -9.67 7.61
C THR A 146 -14.79 -10.87 8.20
N GLU A 147 -15.98 -10.69 8.77
CA GLU A 147 -16.84 -11.80 9.26
C GLU A 147 -17.32 -12.68 8.11
N GLU A 148 -17.53 -12.13 6.91
CA GLU A 148 -17.94 -12.89 5.73
C GLU A 148 -16.76 -13.67 5.11
N LEU A 149 -15.58 -13.06 5.04
CA LEU A 149 -14.42 -13.61 4.34
C LEU A 149 -13.54 -14.53 5.21
N PHE A 150 -13.65 -14.46 6.53
CA PHE A 150 -12.89 -15.25 7.51
C PHE A 150 -11.37 -15.22 7.30
N PRO A 151 -10.72 -14.06 7.13
CA PRO A 151 -9.27 -14.01 7.04
C PRO A 151 -8.65 -14.37 8.40
N ARG A 152 -7.52 -15.09 8.38
CA ARG A 152 -6.80 -15.47 9.60
C ARG A 152 -6.16 -14.26 10.29
N VAL A 153 -5.45 -13.42 9.53
CA VAL A 153 -4.82 -12.20 10.02
C VAL A 153 -5.38 -11.00 9.29
N ILE A 154 -6.00 -10.09 10.02
CA ILE A 154 -6.47 -8.81 9.51
C ILE A 154 -5.39 -7.77 9.83
N ILE A 155 -4.91 -7.04 8.82
CA ILE A 155 -3.92 -5.98 8.96
C ILE A 155 -4.59 -4.65 8.58
N PRO A 156 -4.97 -3.82 9.57
CA PRO A 156 -5.55 -2.51 9.30
C PRO A 156 -4.57 -1.58 8.57
N MET A 157 -5.06 -0.83 7.62
CA MET A 157 -4.33 0.19 6.88
C MET A 157 -5.20 1.43 6.62
N HIS A 158 -4.62 2.47 6.01
CA HIS A 158 -5.33 3.65 5.54
C HIS A 158 -6.13 4.34 6.65
N TYR A 159 -5.55 4.45 7.83
CA TYR A 159 -6.10 5.12 9.00
C TYR A 159 -5.19 6.25 9.48
N ARG A 160 -5.70 7.07 10.38
CA ARG A 160 -4.92 8.11 11.03
C ARG A 160 -4.15 7.52 12.21
N ASP A 161 -2.82 7.48 12.08
CA ASP A 161 -1.90 7.03 13.14
C ASP A 161 -1.33 8.25 13.89
N GLY A 162 -1.94 8.60 15.00
CA GLY A 162 -1.60 9.81 15.75
C GLY A 162 -1.75 11.08 14.89
N ASN A 163 -0.62 11.71 14.54
CA ASN A 163 -0.58 12.89 13.67
C ASN A 163 -0.32 12.55 12.19
N ARG A 164 -0.17 11.27 11.85
CA ARG A 164 0.12 10.79 10.50
C ARG A 164 -1.18 10.45 9.76
N GLY A 165 -1.16 10.70 8.46
CA GLY A 165 -2.31 10.49 7.58
C GLY A 165 -3.25 11.69 7.48
N PRO A 166 -4.09 11.73 6.44
CA PRO A 166 -5.09 12.79 6.25
C PRO A 166 -6.03 12.91 7.45
N ARG A 167 -6.34 14.13 7.86
CA ARG A 167 -7.20 14.42 9.04
C ARG A 167 -8.62 13.84 8.94
N ARG A 168 -9.07 13.56 7.72
CA ARG A 168 -10.39 12.99 7.43
C ARG A 168 -10.48 11.48 7.69
N LEU A 169 -9.34 10.80 7.89
CA LEU A 169 -9.32 9.38 8.20
C LEU A 169 -9.64 9.14 9.67
N GLU A 170 -10.33 8.07 9.94
CA GLU A 170 -10.57 7.58 11.28
C GLU A 170 -9.31 6.99 11.90
N HIS A 171 -9.28 6.84 13.20
CA HIS A 171 -8.25 6.11 13.92
C HIS A 171 -8.53 4.60 13.86
N VAL A 172 -7.49 3.78 14.04
CA VAL A 172 -7.60 2.31 13.96
C VAL A 172 -8.59 1.73 15.00
N GLU A 173 -8.77 2.43 16.11
CA GLU A 173 -9.70 2.06 17.18
C GLU A 173 -11.16 1.99 16.69
N GLU A 174 -11.51 2.78 15.65
CA GLU A 174 -12.85 2.73 15.06
C GLU A 174 -13.15 1.37 14.39
N LEU A 175 -12.13 0.69 13.88
CA LEU A 175 -12.26 -0.68 13.39
C LEU A 175 -12.12 -1.70 14.53
N THR A 176 -11.09 -1.57 15.36
CA THR A 176 -10.75 -2.61 16.35
C THR A 176 -11.79 -2.74 17.45
N LYS A 177 -12.57 -1.69 17.74
CA LYS A 177 -13.69 -1.76 18.73
C LYS A 177 -14.80 -2.77 18.39
N HIS A 178 -14.87 -3.24 17.13
CA HIS A 178 -15.86 -4.22 16.70
C HIS A 178 -15.45 -5.66 17.01
N TYR A 179 -14.18 -5.89 17.36
CA TYR A 179 -13.64 -7.22 17.63
C TYR A 179 -13.45 -7.47 19.13
N ALA A 180 -13.36 -8.73 19.51
CA ALA A 180 -13.03 -9.10 20.89
C ALA A 180 -11.61 -8.59 21.23
N PRO A 181 -11.38 -8.03 22.43
CA PRO A 181 -10.10 -7.41 22.79
C PRO A 181 -8.90 -8.36 22.70
N ASP A 182 -9.09 -9.65 22.93
CA ASP A 182 -8.05 -10.68 22.86
C ASP A 182 -7.63 -11.01 21.42
N MET A 183 -8.47 -10.71 20.44
CA MET A 183 -8.13 -10.80 19.03
C MET A 183 -7.23 -9.65 18.55
N VAL A 184 -7.24 -8.49 19.24
CA VAL A 184 -6.48 -7.32 18.81
C VAL A 184 -5.05 -7.42 19.34
N LYS A 185 -4.09 -7.59 18.44
CA LYS A 185 -2.65 -7.65 18.75
C LYS A 185 -1.96 -6.39 18.25
N ILE A 186 -1.41 -5.60 19.18
CA ILE A 186 -0.60 -4.42 18.83
C ILE A 186 0.84 -4.84 18.76
N TYR A 187 1.43 -4.70 17.59
CA TYR A 187 2.82 -5.06 17.32
C TYR A 187 3.74 -3.86 17.56
N ASP A 188 4.87 -4.09 18.23
CA ASP A 188 5.93 -3.07 18.41
C ASP A 188 6.82 -2.92 17.17
N THR A 189 6.43 -3.49 16.03
CA THR A 189 7.16 -3.50 14.77
C THR A 189 6.25 -3.15 13.59
N ASP A 190 6.85 -2.73 12.49
CA ASP A 190 6.17 -2.43 11.23
C ASP A 190 5.95 -3.67 10.34
N ARG A 191 6.29 -4.88 10.82
CA ARG A 191 6.26 -6.10 10.02
C ARG A 191 5.70 -7.29 10.76
N ILE A 192 5.19 -8.24 9.97
CA ILE A 192 4.67 -9.51 10.44
C ILE A 192 5.05 -10.60 9.42
N THR A 193 5.42 -11.78 9.90
CA THR A 193 5.62 -12.95 9.04
C THR A 193 4.36 -13.80 9.07
N ILE A 194 3.72 -13.96 7.94
CA ILE A 194 2.51 -14.78 7.78
C ILE A 194 2.91 -16.22 7.55
N THR A 195 2.33 -17.11 8.35
CA THR A 195 2.44 -18.57 8.26
C THR A 195 1.04 -19.21 8.30
N CYS A 196 0.92 -20.44 7.86
CA CYS A 196 -0.38 -21.13 7.78
C CYS A 196 -0.94 -21.58 9.14
N ASP A 197 -0.17 -21.47 10.21
CA ASP A 197 -0.50 -21.91 11.57
C ASP A 197 -0.76 -20.74 12.55
N MET A 198 -0.80 -19.50 12.06
CA MET A 198 -1.11 -18.34 12.91
C MET A 198 -2.52 -18.40 13.47
N GLU A 199 -2.67 -17.99 14.72
CA GLU A 199 -3.99 -17.81 15.34
C GLU A 199 -4.73 -16.62 14.71
N PRO A 200 -6.06 -16.68 14.59
CA PRO A 200 -6.86 -15.55 14.12
C PRO A 200 -6.62 -14.28 14.93
N GLN A 201 -6.38 -13.16 14.26
CA GLN A 201 -6.07 -11.90 14.94
C GLN A 201 -6.23 -10.67 14.05
N ILE A 202 -6.38 -9.52 14.70
CA ILE A 202 -6.19 -8.21 14.10
C ILE A 202 -4.78 -7.72 14.47
N ALA A 203 -3.88 -7.68 13.48
CA ALA A 203 -2.49 -7.29 13.67
C ALA A 203 -2.32 -5.78 13.39
N VAL A 204 -2.33 -4.95 14.42
CA VAL A 204 -2.07 -3.52 14.32
C VAL A 204 -0.56 -3.30 14.35
N LEU A 205 0.02 -3.04 13.19
CA LEU A 205 1.45 -2.79 13.04
C LEU A 205 1.79 -1.35 13.44
N ARG A 206 2.98 -1.15 14.02
CA ARG A 206 3.47 0.18 14.41
C ARG A 206 4.46 0.71 13.37
N PHE A 207 4.19 1.89 12.82
CA PHE A 207 5.11 2.54 11.89
C PHE A 207 6.48 2.80 12.55
N GLN A 208 7.56 2.26 11.96
CA GLN A 208 8.95 2.38 12.47
C GLN A 208 9.83 3.31 11.62
N GLY A 209 9.24 4.01 10.66
CA GLY A 209 9.97 4.80 9.68
C GLY A 209 10.25 4.04 8.39
N LEU A 210 10.86 4.72 7.45
CA LEU A 210 11.22 4.12 6.17
C LEU A 210 12.58 3.42 6.25
N PRO A 211 12.85 2.45 5.35
CA PRO A 211 14.20 1.93 5.19
C PRO A 211 15.21 3.07 4.94
N PRO A 212 16.45 2.96 5.40
CA PRO A 212 17.47 3.96 5.12
C PRO A 212 17.63 4.15 3.60
N GLU A 213 17.80 5.40 3.17
CA GLU A 213 18.07 5.69 1.77
C GLU A 213 19.30 4.90 1.29
N PRO A 214 19.24 4.28 0.10
CA PRO A 214 20.44 3.72 -0.49
C PRO A 214 21.48 4.83 -0.65
N PRO A 215 22.79 4.55 -0.47
CA PRO A 215 23.83 5.54 -0.68
C PRO A 215 23.67 6.14 -2.08
N ALA A 216 23.75 7.48 -2.16
CA ALA A 216 23.65 8.19 -3.44
C ALA A 216 24.63 7.55 -4.45
N ALA A 217 24.14 7.20 -5.63
CA ALA A 217 25.01 6.69 -6.70
C ALA A 217 26.15 7.71 -6.92
N PRO A 218 27.41 7.29 -7.09
CA PRO A 218 28.53 8.20 -7.28
C PRO A 218 28.21 9.12 -8.46
N GLY A 219 28.11 10.42 -8.17
CA GLY A 219 27.63 11.41 -9.12
C GLY A 219 28.44 11.35 -10.41
N LYS A 220 27.76 11.19 -11.54
CA LYS A 220 28.33 11.51 -12.85
C LYS A 220 28.80 12.97 -12.75
N LYS A 221 30.13 13.19 -12.79
CA LYS A 221 30.72 14.52 -12.83
C LYS A 221 30.00 15.32 -13.92
N ALA A 222 29.36 16.42 -13.53
CA ALA A 222 28.76 17.35 -14.48
C ALA A 222 29.87 17.75 -15.47
N SER A 223 29.72 17.40 -16.74
CA SER A 223 30.59 17.88 -17.80
C SER A 223 30.39 19.40 -17.88
N THR A 224 31.46 20.14 -17.63
CA THR A 224 31.50 21.60 -17.74
C THR A 224 31.28 21.95 -19.20
N LEU A 225 30.04 22.23 -19.59
CA LEU A 225 29.74 22.87 -20.85
C LEU A 225 30.21 24.31 -20.77
N SER A 226 31.30 24.61 -21.48
CA SER A 226 31.85 25.94 -21.70
C SER A 226 30.76 26.89 -22.20
N ARG A 227 30.59 28.00 -21.49
CA ARG A 227 29.77 29.13 -21.92
C ARG A 227 30.32 29.70 -23.24
N ILE A 228 29.64 29.41 -24.34
CA ILE A 228 29.84 30.14 -25.59
C ILE A 228 29.01 31.44 -25.45
N SER A 229 29.74 32.55 -25.22
CA SER A 229 29.21 33.91 -25.23
C SER A 229 28.91 34.30 -26.67
N SER A 230 27.65 34.28 -27.08
CA SER A 230 27.21 34.90 -28.33
C SER A 230 26.79 36.36 -28.07
N LYS A 231 27.67 37.28 -28.44
CA LYS A 231 27.32 38.72 -28.56
C LYS A 231 26.31 38.86 -29.70
N MET A 232 25.09 39.30 -29.41
CA MET A 232 24.16 39.81 -30.42
C MET A 232 24.46 41.28 -30.76
N PRO A 233 24.47 41.69 -32.03
CA PRO A 233 24.59 43.12 -32.41
C PRO A 233 23.24 43.81 -32.33
N PHE A 234 23.27 45.02 -31.76
CA PHE A 234 22.14 45.96 -31.69
C PHE A 234 21.79 46.46 -33.09
N PHE A 235 20.55 46.21 -33.53
CA PHE A 235 19.98 46.93 -34.69
C PHE A 235 19.25 48.18 -34.21
N ARG A 236 19.77 49.38 -34.61
CA ARG A 236 19.06 50.67 -34.55
C ARG A 236 18.05 50.75 -35.70
N ARG A 237 16.81 51.01 -35.38
CA ARG A 237 15.81 51.48 -36.34
C ARG A 237 15.93 53.03 -36.47
N ARG A 238 15.93 53.47 -37.69
CA ARG A 238 15.51 54.84 -38.09
C ARG A 238 14.01 54.81 -38.35
#